data_ceb297ad2f011b1297251bb3f15c4c16
#
_entry.id   ceb297ad2f011b1297251bb3f15c4c16
#
_cell.length_a   1.000
_cell.length_b   1.000
_cell.length_c   1.000
_cell.angle_alpha   90.00
_cell.angle_beta   90.00
_cell.angle_gamma   90.00
#
_symmetry.space_group_name_H-M   'P 1'
#
loop_
_entity.id
_entity.type
_entity.pdbx_description
1 polymer ?
#
loop_
_entity_poly.entity_id
_entity_poly.type
_entity_poly.pdbx_seq_one_letter_code
_entity_poly.pdbx_strand_id
1 'polypeptide(L)'
;MTLYSRPTCPHCHRVRLVLAEKGIAMEIINIEGSKLPEDLVELNPYNNVPTLVDRELALYDPRIIMEYLEERFPHPPLMPVDPVARARFRLALYRIERDWYSLVDEIEQSPGKPHVRAKKFLRESLLAAADAFAAKPYFLSDEFSLVDCSIAPILWRLPRYEIDLPAQAKALGKYAERIFNRPAFKSSLTELEREMRDAA
;
A
#
# COMPACT_ATOMS: atom_id res chain seq x y z
N MET A 1 -18.60 -1.41 -9.69
CA MET A 1 -17.27 -1.91 -9.29
C MET A 1 -17.33 -2.33 -7.84
N THR A 2 -16.74 -3.47 -7.52
CA THR A 2 -16.68 -4.03 -6.17
C THR A 2 -15.23 -4.40 -5.86
N LEU A 3 -14.75 -4.04 -4.66
CA LEU A 3 -13.42 -4.42 -4.16
C LEU A 3 -13.57 -5.41 -3.01
N TYR A 4 -13.08 -6.62 -3.19
CA TYR A 4 -12.88 -7.56 -2.09
C TYR A 4 -11.59 -7.20 -1.36
N SER A 5 -11.68 -7.00 -0.06
CA SER A 5 -10.62 -6.43 0.77
C SER A 5 -10.55 -7.13 2.12
N ARG A 6 -9.39 -7.04 2.79
CA ARG A 6 -9.28 -7.34 4.23
C ARG A 6 -8.94 -6.07 4.99
N PRO A 7 -9.59 -5.83 6.13
CA PRO A 7 -9.45 -4.57 6.86
C PRO A 7 -8.02 -4.23 7.27
N THR A 8 -7.19 -5.23 7.56
CA THR A 8 -5.82 -5.01 8.07
C THR A 8 -4.73 -5.26 7.04
N CYS A 9 -5.08 -5.71 5.83
CA CYS A 9 -4.13 -6.10 4.80
C CYS A 9 -3.43 -4.88 4.17
N PRO A 10 -2.09 -4.81 4.16
CA PRO A 10 -1.36 -3.70 3.55
C PRO A 10 -1.54 -3.61 2.03
N HIS A 11 -1.70 -4.74 1.35
CA HIS A 11 -2.00 -4.82 -0.08
C HIS A 11 -3.39 -4.25 -0.42
N CYS A 12 -4.39 -4.52 0.42
CA CYS A 12 -5.72 -3.94 0.28
C CYS A 12 -5.71 -2.45 0.57
N HIS A 13 -4.95 -2.02 1.58
CA HIS A 13 -4.87 -0.60 1.96
C HIS A 13 -4.32 0.27 0.82
N ARG A 14 -3.28 -0.16 0.09
CA ARG A 14 -2.76 0.64 -1.04
C ARG A 14 -3.79 0.83 -2.16
N VAL A 15 -4.65 -0.15 -2.41
CA VAL A 15 -5.75 -0.01 -3.37
C VAL A 15 -6.82 0.95 -2.85
N ARG A 16 -7.22 0.82 -1.58
CA ARG A 16 -8.18 1.76 -0.95
C ARG A 16 -7.64 3.19 -0.95
N LEU A 17 -6.32 3.37 -0.77
CA LEU A 17 -5.70 4.69 -0.83
C LEU A 17 -5.79 5.29 -2.24
N VAL A 18 -5.56 4.51 -3.29
CA VAL A 18 -5.76 4.97 -4.68
C VAL A 18 -7.21 5.38 -4.92
N LEU A 19 -8.18 4.58 -4.45
CA LEU A 19 -9.60 4.92 -4.56
C LEU A 19 -9.92 6.25 -3.89
N ALA A 20 -9.39 6.45 -2.68
CA ALA A 20 -9.59 7.67 -1.91
C ALA A 20 -8.94 8.90 -2.56
N GLU A 21 -7.71 8.78 -3.08
CA GLU A 21 -7.02 9.87 -3.78
C GLU A 21 -7.74 10.26 -5.07
N LYS A 22 -8.38 9.32 -5.74
CA LYS A 22 -9.17 9.57 -6.96
C LYS A 22 -10.63 9.94 -6.69
N GLY A 23 -11.04 9.92 -5.42
CA GLY A 23 -12.45 10.21 -5.05
C GLY A 23 -13.43 9.19 -5.63
N ILE A 24 -13.00 7.96 -5.84
CA ILE A 24 -13.84 6.90 -6.41
C ILE A 24 -14.65 6.24 -5.29
N ALA A 25 -15.96 6.40 -5.35
CA ALA A 25 -16.90 5.64 -4.51
C ALA A 25 -17.19 4.29 -5.14
N MET A 26 -16.96 3.21 -4.39
CA MET A 26 -17.32 1.86 -4.80
C MET A 26 -17.70 1.01 -3.59
N GLU A 27 -18.33 -0.13 -3.85
CA GLU A 27 -18.61 -1.13 -2.84
C GLU A 27 -17.31 -1.81 -2.41
N ILE A 28 -17.05 -1.84 -1.10
CA ILE A 28 -15.91 -2.56 -0.52
C ILE A 28 -16.46 -3.68 0.36
N ILE A 29 -16.22 -4.93 -0.06
CA ILE A 29 -16.60 -6.11 0.69
C ILE A 29 -15.40 -6.54 1.55
N ASN A 30 -15.52 -6.30 2.85
CA ASN A 30 -14.48 -6.72 3.80
C ASN A 30 -14.65 -8.20 4.16
N ILE A 31 -13.59 -8.97 3.92
CA ILE A 31 -13.54 -10.39 4.25
C ILE A 31 -12.95 -10.54 5.64
N GLU A 32 -13.74 -11.14 6.52
CA GLU A 32 -13.34 -11.47 7.87
C GLU A 32 -13.08 -12.98 8.00
N GLY A 33 -12.08 -13.34 8.79
CA GLY A 33 -11.69 -14.73 8.99
C GLY A 33 -11.11 -15.43 7.76
N SER A 34 -11.22 -16.76 7.71
CA SER A 34 -10.61 -17.61 6.68
C SER A 34 -11.54 -17.99 5.54
N LYS A 35 -12.87 -17.85 5.71
CA LYS A 35 -13.84 -18.24 4.68
C LYS A 35 -13.94 -17.12 3.64
N LEU A 36 -13.64 -17.47 2.40
CA LEU A 36 -13.81 -16.57 1.26
C LEU A 36 -15.25 -16.67 0.71
N PRO A 37 -15.83 -15.55 0.20
CA PRO A 37 -17.07 -15.61 -0.57
C PRO A 37 -16.93 -16.53 -1.78
N GLU A 38 -18.00 -17.26 -2.12
CA GLU A 38 -18.02 -18.18 -3.27
C GLU A 38 -17.71 -17.44 -4.58
N ASP A 39 -18.30 -16.27 -4.76
CA ASP A 39 -18.06 -15.40 -5.93
C ASP A 39 -16.58 -15.04 -6.09
N LEU A 40 -15.88 -14.78 -4.99
CA LEU A 40 -14.45 -14.48 -5.04
C LEU A 40 -13.62 -15.69 -5.48
N VAL A 41 -13.97 -16.88 -5.01
CA VAL A 41 -13.30 -18.14 -5.38
C VAL A 41 -13.45 -18.42 -6.87
N GLU A 42 -14.61 -18.12 -7.45
CA GLU A 42 -14.86 -18.29 -8.89
C GLU A 42 -14.09 -17.25 -9.74
N LEU A 43 -13.96 -16.01 -9.25
CA LEU A 43 -13.39 -14.90 -9.98
C LEU A 43 -11.85 -14.83 -9.90
N ASN A 44 -11.27 -15.34 -8.81
CA ASN A 44 -9.83 -15.25 -8.56
C ASN A 44 -9.23 -16.63 -8.26
N PRO A 45 -8.47 -17.23 -9.19
CA PRO A 45 -7.89 -18.56 -9.02
C PRO A 45 -6.86 -18.64 -7.88
N TYR A 46 -6.33 -17.51 -7.41
CA TYR A 46 -5.39 -17.46 -6.29
C TYR A 46 -6.07 -17.31 -4.92
N ASN A 47 -7.40 -17.11 -4.89
CA ASN A 47 -8.16 -17.01 -3.65
C ASN A 47 -7.60 -15.98 -2.66
N ASN A 48 -7.16 -14.84 -3.15
CA ASN A 48 -6.54 -13.79 -2.35
C ASN A 48 -7.23 -12.44 -2.52
N VAL A 49 -6.84 -11.48 -1.72
CA VAL A 49 -7.27 -10.09 -1.78
C VAL A 49 -6.04 -9.17 -1.79
N PRO A 50 -6.16 -7.98 -2.41
CA PRO A 50 -7.36 -7.37 -3.01
C PRO A 50 -7.76 -8.03 -4.33
N THR A 51 -9.06 -8.12 -4.57
CA THR A 51 -9.63 -8.49 -5.88
C THR A 51 -10.64 -7.42 -6.26
N LEU A 52 -10.46 -6.82 -7.44
CA LEU A 52 -11.36 -5.82 -8.00
C LEU A 52 -12.22 -6.44 -9.09
N VAL A 53 -13.53 -6.20 -9.04
CA VAL A 53 -14.47 -6.59 -10.08
C VAL A 53 -15.08 -5.34 -10.70
N ASP A 54 -14.91 -5.18 -12.02
CA ASP A 54 -15.58 -4.14 -12.80
C ASP A 54 -16.31 -4.80 -13.99
N ARG A 55 -17.62 -4.98 -13.86
CA ARG A 55 -18.46 -5.73 -14.80
C ARG A 55 -17.97 -7.18 -14.94
N GLU A 56 -17.49 -7.56 -16.12
CA GLU A 56 -16.94 -8.90 -16.41
C GLU A 56 -15.43 -9.02 -16.13
N LEU A 57 -14.78 -7.91 -15.82
CA LEU A 57 -13.35 -7.87 -15.53
C LEU A 57 -13.08 -8.17 -14.05
N ALA A 58 -12.30 -9.21 -13.76
CA ALA A 58 -11.76 -9.48 -12.44
C ALA A 58 -10.24 -9.29 -12.44
N LEU A 59 -9.73 -8.48 -11.52
CA LEU A 59 -8.31 -8.21 -11.33
C LEU A 59 -7.86 -8.59 -9.92
N TYR A 60 -6.74 -9.27 -9.81
CA TYR A 60 -6.20 -9.80 -8.55
C TYR A 60 -4.68 -9.66 -8.48
N ASP A 61 -4.14 -8.57 -8.58
CA ASP A 61 -2.79 -8.15 -8.15
C ASP A 61 -2.91 -6.67 -7.82
N PRO A 62 -2.52 -6.25 -6.62
CA PRO A 62 -2.73 -4.86 -6.21
C PRO A 62 -2.05 -3.85 -7.14
N ARG A 63 -0.92 -4.18 -7.76
CA ARG A 63 -0.23 -3.29 -8.71
C ARG A 63 -1.04 -3.12 -9.99
N ILE A 64 -1.59 -4.22 -10.51
CA ILE A 64 -2.43 -4.22 -11.70
C ILE A 64 -3.73 -3.47 -11.42
N ILE A 65 -4.35 -3.70 -10.25
CA ILE A 65 -5.54 -2.97 -9.82
C ILE A 65 -5.26 -1.47 -9.76
N MET A 66 -4.14 -1.06 -9.14
CA MET A 66 -3.78 0.35 -9.01
C MET A 66 -3.52 1.00 -10.39
N GLU A 67 -2.81 0.33 -11.30
CA GLU A 67 -2.59 0.81 -12.67
C GLU A 67 -3.92 0.89 -13.46
N TYR A 68 -4.79 -0.12 -13.33
CA TYR A 68 -6.11 -0.08 -13.95
C TYR A 68 -6.94 1.12 -13.47
N LEU A 69 -6.97 1.36 -12.15
CA LEU A 69 -7.68 2.51 -11.58
C LEU A 69 -7.08 3.85 -12.06
N GLU A 70 -5.75 3.93 -12.21
CA GLU A 70 -5.08 5.10 -12.78
C GLU A 70 -5.49 5.36 -14.22
N GLU A 71 -5.54 4.34 -15.05
CA GLU A 71 -5.90 4.45 -16.47
C GLU A 71 -7.41 4.66 -16.66
N ARG A 72 -8.24 4.01 -15.84
CA ARG A 72 -9.70 4.10 -15.91
C ARG A 72 -10.22 5.45 -15.42
N PHE A 73 -9.53 6.06 -14.45
CA PHE A 73 -9.85 7.33 -13.83
C PHE A 73 -8.59 8.23 -13.82
N PRO A 74 -8.27 8.87 -14.95
CA PRO A 74 -6.99 9.57 -15.12
C PRO A 74 -6.81 10.80 -14.24
N HIS A 75 -7.86 11.29 -13.57
CA HIS A 75 -7.81 12.48 -12.72
C HIS A 75 -8.24 12.20 -11.26
N PRO A 76 -7.53 12.74 -10.28
CA PRO A 76 -6.18 13.34 -10.38
C PRO A 76 -5.14 12.29 -10.80
N PRO A 77 -4.11 12.68 -11.58
CA PRO A 77 -3.08 11.74 -12.03
C PRO A 77 -2.20 11.29 -10.86
N LEU A 78 -1.94 9.98 -10.77
CA LEU A 78 -1.04 9.37 -9.80
C LEU A 78 0.19 8.74 -10.48
N MET A 79 0.32 8.91 -11.80
CA MET A 79 1.49 8.50 -12.58
C MET A 79 1.89 9.64 -13.52
N PRO A 80 3.20 9.84 -13.74
CA PRO A 80 3.67 10.85 -14.68
C PRO A 80 3.23 10.53 -16.12
N VAL A 81 3.05 11.59 -16.92
CA VAL A 81 2.70 11.45 -18.35
C VAL A 81 3.93 11.07 -19.18
N ASP A 82 5.09 11.62 -18.85
CA ASP A 82 6.34 11.36 -19.55
C ASP A 82 6.72 9.87 -19.49
N PRO A 83 6.98 9.20 -20.64
CA PRO A 83 7.28 7.77 -20.68
C PRO A 83 8.51 7.35 -19.87
N VAL A 84 9.55 8.20 -19.83
CA VAL A 84 10.79 7.91 -19.08
C VAL A 84 10.51 7.98 -17.57
N ALA A 85 9.84 9.02 -17.13
CA ALA A 85 9.44 9.16 -15.73
C ALA A 85 8.48 8.01 -15.34
N ARG A 86 7.51 7.66 -16.18
CA ARG A 86 6.58 6.56 -15.96
C ARG A 86 7.29 5.21 -15.82
N ALA A 87 8.31 4.94 -16.65
CA ALA A 87 9.15 3.75 -16.54
C ALA A 87 9.92 3.69 -15.22
N ARG A 88 10.47 4.84 -14.76
CA ARG A 88 11.16 4.93 -13.46
C ARG A 88 10.21 4.67 -12.29
N PHE A 89 8.98 5.14 -12.35
CA PHE A 89 7.95 4.88 -11.34
C PHE A 89 7.57 3.40 -11.29
N ARG A 90 7.38 2.76 -12.47
CA ARG A 90 7.14 1.31 -12.52
C ARG A 90 8.30 0.50 -11.95
N LEU A 91 9.53 0.92 -12.21
CA LEU A 91 10.72 0.30 -11.61
C LEU A 91 10.74 0.47 -10.08
N ALA A 92 10.37 1.66 -9.57
CA ALA A 92 10.25 1.89 -8.14
C ALA A 92 9.15 0.99 -7.51
N LEU A 93 7.97 0.89 -8.12
CA LEU A 93 6.90 0.00 -7.69
C LEU A 93 7.34 -1.48 -7.67
N TYR A 94 8.06 -1.91 -8.71
CA TYR A 94 8.63 -3.26 -8.76
C TYR A 94 9.60 -3.53 -7.60
N ARG A 95 10.50 -2.57 -7.31
CA ARG A 95 11.45 -2.70 -6.19
C ARG A 95 10.76 -2.70 -4.84
N ILE A 96 9.78 -1.83 -4.62
CA ILE A 96 8.97 -1.80 -3.39
C ILE A 96 8.29 -3.16 -3.17
N GLU A 97 7.72 -3.74 -4.22
CA GLU A 97 7.11 -5.07 -4.14
C GLU A 97 8.12 -6.14 -3.75
N ARG A 98 9.23 -6.17 -4.48
CA ARG A 98 10.26 -7.20 -4.31
C ARG A 98 11.04 -7.07 -3.00
N ASP A 99 11.39 -5.84 -2.62
CA ASP A 99 12.33 -5.61 -1.53
C ASP A 99 11.62 -5.35 -0.19
N TRP A 100 10.40 -4.77 -0.21
CA TRP A 100 9.70 -4.42 1.02
C TRP A 100 8.44 -5.27 1.25
N TYR A 101 7.56 -5.41 0.26
CA TYR A 101 6.34 -6.22 0.44
C TYR A 101 6.65 -7.69 0.67
N SER A 102 7.70 -8.25 0.06
CA SER A 102 8.13 -9.62 0.36
C SER A 102 8.48 -9.84 1.85
N LEU A 103 9.07 -8.83 2.49
CA LEU A 103 9.38 -8.87 3.93
C LEU A 103 8.13 -8.63 4.78
N VAL A 104 7.23 -7.74 4.33
CA VAL A 104 5.93 -7.52 4.97
C VAL A 104 5.10 -8.81 4.93
N ASP A 105 5.06 -9.49 3.80
CA ASP A 105 4.34 -10.76 3.65
C ASP A 105 4.91 -11.83 4.58
N GLU A 106 6.24 -11.94 4.72
CA GLU A 106 6.87 -12.84 5.69
C GLU A 106 6.42 -12.53 7.13
N ILE A 107 6.32 -11.24 7.49
CA ILE A 107 5.87 -10.81 8.83
C ILE A 107 4.37 -11.11 9.04
N GLU A 108 3.53 -10.86 8.04
CA GLU A 108 2.06 -11.02 8.15
C GLU A 108 1.59 -12.49 8.05
N GLN A 109 2.34 -13.37 7.37
CA GLN A 109 1.97 -14.79 7.19
C GLN A 109 1.97 -15.60 8.48
N SER A 110 2.70 -15.19 9.49
CA SER A 110 2.80 -15.93 10.74
C SER A 110 2.72 -14.99 11.96
N PRO A 111 1.54 -14.40 12.23
CA PRO A 111 1.36 -13.51 13.37
C PRO A 111 1.82 -14.19 14.68
N GLY A 112 2.53 -13.43 15.51
CA GLY A 112 3.04 -13.93 16.80
C GLY A 112 4.42 -14.61 16.74
N LYS A 113 5.00 -14.83 15.56
CA LYS A 113 6.41 -15.17 15.46
C LYS A 113 7.28 -13.90 15.47
N PRO A 114 8.50 -13.96 16.02
CA PRO A 114 9.34 -12.75 16.16
C PRO A 114 9.81 -12.14 14.84
N HIS A 115 9.88 -12.90 13.73
CA HIS A 115 10.33 -12.47 12.40
C HIS A 115 11.54 -11.52 12.42
N VAL A 116 12.48 -11.74 13.33
CA VAL A 116 13.61 -10.84 13.62
C VAL A 116 14.38 -10.45 12.37
N ARG A 117 14.61 -11.42 11.47
CA ARG A 117 15.32 -11.19 10.22
C ARG A 117 14.56 -10.27 9.28
N ALA A 118 13.30 -10.56 9.01
CA ALA A 118 12.46 -9.77 8.09
C ALA A 118 12.28 -8.33 8.61
N LYS A 119 11.98 -8.16 9.90
CA LYS A 119 11.86 -6.85 10.56
C LYS A 119 13.17 -6.06 10.44
N LYS A 120 14.33 -6.70 10.70
CA LYS A 120 15.65 -6.07 10.58
C LYS A 120 15.92 -5.62 9.14
N PHE A 121 15.71 -6.49 8.15
CA PHE A 121 15.96 -6.15 6.76
C PHE A 121 15.03 -5.06 6.25
N LEU A 122 13.75 -5.10 6.61
CA LEU A 122 12.81 -4.04 6.25
C LEU A 122 13.26 -2.70 6.82
N ARG A 123 13.64 -2.66 8.11
CA ARG A 123 14.16 -1.45 8.74
C ARG A 123 15.42 -0.93 8.05
N GLU A 124 16.40 -1.80 7.79
CA GLU A 124 17.66 -1.41 7.15
C GLU A 124 17.43 -0.92 5.72
N SER A 125 16.55 -1.56 4.96
CA SER A 125 16.22 -1.16 3.58
C SER A 125 15.49 0.18 3.53
N LEU A 126 14.57 0.45 4.46
CA LEU A 126 13.92 1.77 4.59
C LEU A 126 14.94 2.86 4.94
N LEU A 127 15.88 2.58 5.83
CA LEU A 127 16.94 3.54 6.19
C LEU A 127 17.91 3.78 5.03
N ALA A 128 18.24 2.75 4.27
CA ALA A 128 19.09 2.89 3.07
C ALA A 128 18.43 3.76 1.98
N ALA A 129 17.11 3.88 1.98
CA ALA A 129 16.36 4.76 1.08
C ALA A 129 16.19 6.19 1.62
N ALA A 130 16.84 6.57 2.73
CA ALA A 130 16.65 7.87 3.40
C ALA A 130 16.87 9.06 2.47
N ASP A 131 17.87 9.01 1.59
CA ASP A 131 18.14 10.09 0.61
C ASP A 131 17.01 10.23 -0.40
N ALA A 132 16.37 9.14 -0.83
CA ALA A 132 15.23 9.18 -1.73
C ALA A 132 14.01 9.84 -1.06
N PHE A 133 13.80 9.61 0.25
CA PHE A 133 12.77 10.27 1.04
C PHE A 133 13.06 11.75 1.32
N ALA A 134 14.34 12.13 1.32
CA ALA A 134 14.77 13.51 1.55
C ALA A 134 14.75 14.37 0.29
N ALA A 135 14.92 13.75 -0.88
CA ALA A 135 15.18 14.45 -2.13
C ALA A 135 14.01 15.32 -2.61
N LYS A 136 12.78 14.88 -2.35
CA LYS A 136 11.54 15.54 -2.81
C LYS A 136 10.43 15.44 -1.79
N PRO A 137 9.33 16.22 -1.94
CA PRO A 137 8.18 16.15 -1.05
C PRO A 137 7.55 14.75 -0.99
N TYR A 138 7.46 14.06 -2.11
CA TYR A 138 7.01 12.68 -2.24
C TYR A 138 8.13 11.80 -2.79
N PHE A 139 7.95 10.48 -2.76
CA PHE A 139 9.02 9.58 -3.14
C PHE A 139 9.37 9.73 -4.63
N LEU A 140 10.58 10.23 -4.90
CA LEU A 140 11.09 10.54 -6.24
C LEU A 140 10.30 11.60 -7.03
N SER A 141 9.37 12.33 -6.39
CA SER A 141 8.45 13.24 -7.07
C SER A 141 8.12 14.49 -6.25
N ASP A 142 7.73 15.55 -6.93
CA ASP A 142 7.11 16.72 -6.33
C ASP A 142 5.60 16.52 -6.09
N GLU A 143 5.00 15.53 -6.75
CA GLU A 143 3.59 15.20 -6.66
C GLU A 143 3.38 13.80 -6.09
N PHE A 144 2.27 13.62 -5.37
CA PHE A 144 1.84 12.34 -4.81
C PHE A 144 1.52 11.34 -5.94
N SER A 145 1.88 10.08 -5.76
CA SER A 145 1.82 9.07 -6.83
C SER A 145 1.45 7.67 -6.34
N LEU A 146 1.30 6.72 -7.28
CA LEU A 146 1.12 5.29 -6.97
C LEU A 146 2.29 4.71 -6.15
N VAL A 147 3.48 5.32 -6.27
CA VAL A 147 4.65 4.92 -5.47
C VAL A 147 4.39 5.22 -3.99
N ASP A 148 3.88 6.41 -3.69
CA ASP A 148 3.52 6.79 -2.32
C ASP A 148 2.34 5.97 -1.78
N CYS A 149 1.35 5.66 -2.64
CA CYS A 149 0.27 4.75 -2.29
C CYS A 149 0.78 3.36 -1.87
N SER A 150 1.88 2.90 -2.47
CA SER A 150 2.50 1.62 -2.13
C SER A 150 3.35 1.67 -0.88
N ILE A 151 4.00 2.79 -0.58
CA ILE A 151 4.87 2.97 0.59
C ILE A 151 4.06 3.21 1.87
N ALA A 152 3.04 4.04 1.79
CA ALA A 152 2.28 4.51 2.94
C ALA A 152 1.71 3.39 3.85
N PRO A 153 1.12 2.30 3.33
CA PRO A 153 0.63 1.20 4.16
C PRO A 153 1.72 0.48 4.95
N ILE A 154 2.93 0.40 4.42
CA ILE A 154 4.09 -0.20 5.11
C ILE A 154 4.50 0.69 6.28
N LEU A 155 4.69 1.99 6.03
CA LEU A 155 5.09 2.94 7.08
C LEU A 155 4.04 3.07 8.18
N TRP A 156 2.75 2.97 7.83
CA TRP A 156 1.66 2.99 8.80
C TRP A 156 1.77 1.84 9.80
N ARG A 157 2.23 0.67 9.34
CA ARG A 157 2.28 -0.57 10.13
C ARG A 157 3.60 -0.81 10.87
N LEU A 158 4.61 0.05 10.72
CA LEU A 158 5.89 -0.13 11.41
C LEU A 158 5.76 -0.31 12.94
N PRO A 159 4.92 0.48 13.65
CA PRO A 159 4.72 0.25 15.08
C PRO A 159 4.15 -1.14 15.39
N ARG A 160 3.15 -1.59 14.63
CA ARG A 160 2.59 -2.94 14.77
C ARG A 160 3.62 -4.04 14.53
N TYR A 161 4.57 -3.79 13.64
CA TYR A 161 5.68 -4.72 13.38
C TYR A 161 6.80 -4.60 14.42
N GLU A 162 6.66 -3.71 15.40
CA GLU A 162 7.72 -3.42 16.39
C GLU A 162 9.02 -2.97 15.71
N ILE A 163 8.89 -2.18 14.65
CA ILE A 163 10.01 -1.61 13.90
C ILE A 163 10.14 -0.13 14.25
N ASP A 164 11.09 0.17 15.09
CA ASP A 164 11.41 1.55 15.46
C ASP A 164 12.42 2.15 14.47
N LEU A 165 12.09 3.35 14.01
CA LEU A 165 13.01 4.14 13.21
C LEU A 165 13.88 5.01 14.12
N PRO A 166 15.20 5.05 13.90
CA PRO A 166 16.09 5.86 14.73
C PRO A 166 15.82 7.35 14.55
N ALA A 167 16.19 8.16 15.55
CA ALA A 167 16.00 9.61 15.51
C ALA A 167 16.68 10.30 14.30
N GLN A 168 17.67 9.65 13.70
CA GLN A 168 18.36 10.11 12.48
C GLN A 168 17.51 9.99 11.22
N ALA A 169 16.48 9.13 11.22
CA ALA A 169 15.56 8.92 10.09
C ALA A 169 14.54 10.07 9.92
N LYS A 170 14.94 11.31 10.19
CA LYS A 170 14.05 12.50 10.15
C LYS A 170 13.35 12.70 8.81
N ALA A 171 14.04 12.41 7.71
CA ALA A 171 13.45 12.55 6.37
C ALA A 171 12.28 11.60 6.17
N LEU A 172 12.46 10.34 6.56
CA LEU A 172 11.40 9.32 6.48
C LEU A 172 10.22 9.65 7.41
N GLY A 173 10.49 10.15 8.62
CA GLY A 173 9.44 10.62 9.54
C GLY A 173 8.61 11.76 8.96
N LYS A 174 9.28 12.81 8.42
CA LYS A 174 8.59 13.94 7.77
C LYS A 174 7.78 13.52 6.54
N TYR A 175 8.31 12.59 5.75
CA TYR A 175 7.59 12.03 4.62
C TYR A 175 6.34 11.28 5.09
N ALA A 176 6.46 10.41 6.08
CA ALA A 176 5.35 9.66 6.66
C ALA A 176 4.26 10.60 7.21
N GLU A 177 4.62 11.62 8.00
CA GLU A 177 3.68 12.62 8.51
C GLU A 177 2.94 13.35 7.39
N ARG A 178 3.65 13.73 6.31
CA ARG A 178 3.02 14.39 5.16
C ARG A 178 1.96 13.52 4.53
N ILE A 179 2.22 12.23 4.34
CA ILE A 179 1.26 11.30 3.75
C ILE A 179 0.10 11.03 4.71
N PHE A 180 0.38 10.76 5.98
CA PHE A 180 -0.63 10.41 6.97
C PHE A 180 -1.60 11.57 7.26
N ASN A 181 -1.17 12.81 7.01
CA ASN A 181 -2.03 13.98 7.14
C ASN A 181 -2.93 14.24 5.93
N ARG A 182 -2.74 13.54 4.81
CA ARG A 182 -3.62 13.67 3.64
C ARG A 182 -5.05 13.21 3.98
N PRO A 183 -6.08 13.97 3.57
CA PRO A 183 -7.47 13.56 3.76
C PRO A 183 -7.78 12.18 3.18
N ALA A 184 -7.26 11.91 1.96
CA ALA A 184 -7.44 10.64 1.30
C ALA A 184 -6.79 9.47 2.06
N PHE A 185 -5.60 9.67 2.64
CA PHE A 185 -4.99 8.65 3.49
C PHE A 185 -5.88 8.33 4.71
N LYS A 186 -6.33 9.36 5.41
CA LYS A 186 -7.20 9.19 6.59
C LYS A 186 -8.52 8.49 6.24
N SER A 187 -9.11 8.80 5.09
CA SER A 187 -10.35 8.16 4.64
C SER A 187 -10.15 6.73 4.13
N SER A 188 -8.94 6.37 3.69
CA SER A 188 -8.62 5.00 3.22
C SER A 188 -8.43 3.99 4.35
N LEU A 189 -8.20 4.47 5.58
CA LEU A 189 -8.02 3.64 6.77
C LEU A 189 -9.33 3.00 7.21
N THR A 190 -9.29 1.71 7.48
CA THR A 190 -10.35 1.02 8.22
C THR A 190 -10.29 1.39 9.71
N GLU A 191 -11.33 1.05 10.47
CA GLU A 191 -11.33 1.23 11.91
C GLU A 191 -10.18 0.46 12.59
N LEU A 192 -10.01 -0.80 12.23
CA LEU A 192 -8.90 -1.63 12.73
C LEU A 192 -7.51 -1.07 12.39
N GLU A 193 -7.35 -0.43 11.24
CA GLU A 193 -6.07 0.20 10.87
C GLU A 193 -5.80 1.48 11.66
N ARG A 194 -6.82 2.20 12.09
CA ARG A 194 -6.66 3.35 13.00
C ARG A 194 -6.22 2.88 14.38
N GLU A 195 -6.89 1.88 14.93
CA GLU A 195 -6.58 1.28 16.23
C GLU A 195 -5.14 0.71 16.31
N MET A 196 -4.57 0.26 15.19
CA MET A 196 -3.19 -0.25 15.16
C MET A 196 -2.13 0.73 15.66
N ARG A 197 -2.38 2.03 15.58
CA ARG A 197 -1.42 3.05 16.05
C ARG A 197 -1.76 3.59 17.41
N ASP A 198 -3.01 3.51 17.83
CA ASP A 198 -3.45 3.95 19.15
C ASP A 198 -3.04 2.95 20.24
N ALA A 199 -2.80 1.69 19.84
CA ALA A 199 -2.40 0.59 20.72
C ALA A 199 -0.88 0.37 20.82
N ALA A 200 -0.06 1.12 20.06
CA ALA A 200 1.40 1.04 20.03
C ALA A 200 2.04 2.25 20.71
#